data_f43d9aedf8b10d6922831df24fb05986
#
_entry.id   f43d9aedf8b10d6922831df24fb05986
#
_cell.length_a   1.000
_cell.length_b   1.000
_cell.length_c   1.000
_cell.angle_alpha   90.00
_cell.angle_beta   90.00
_cell.angle_gamma   90.00
#
_symmetry.space_group_name_H-M   'P 1'
#
loop_
_entity.id
_entity.type
_entity.pdbx_description
1 polymer ?
#
loop_
_entity_poly.entity_id
_entity_poly.type
_entity_poly.pdbx_seq_one_letter_code
_entity_poly.pdbx_strand_id
1 'polypeptide(L)'
;MAVIREAGTAALALVAAALGGAAAFGTSSATISISGHVPLTCQVSFAGGSGAFNDAGVARLGSTSEFCNNAQGYRLYAYASPDAAEGALLVNGRQIALGPGREGLIDVTSSPARSSRAIDYLVAEGEGGGSVTLRIEAL
;
A
#
# COMPACT_ATOMS: atom_id res chain seq x y z
N MET A 1 2.41 -59.05 -83.90
CA MET A 1 1.15 -58.38 -83.78
C MET A 1 0.65 -58.62 -82.36
N ALA A 2 0.80 -57.68 -81.46
CA ALA A 2 0.20 -57.74 -80.14
C ALA A 2 -0.11 -56.34 -79.72
N VAL A 3 -1.37 -56.12 -79.43
CA VAL A 3 -1.95 -54.87 -78.95
C VAL A 3 -1.91 -54.95 -77.43
N ILE A 4 -1.19 -54.05 -76.85
CA ILE A 4 -1.31 -53.81 -75.43
C ILE A 4 -2.07 -52.53 -75.23
N ARG A 5 -3.25 -52.63 -74.66
CA ARG A 5 -4.17 -51.56 -74.40
C ARG A 5 -3.91 -50.98 -72.97
N GLU A 6 -3.98 -49.72 -72.94
CA GLU A 6 -3.87 -48.85 -71.80
C GLU A 6 -4.89 -49.23 -70.69
N ALA A 7 -4.39 -49.44 -69.53
CA ALA A 7 -5.18 -49.43 -68.30
C ALA A 7 -4.28 -48.89 -67.17
N GLY A 8 -4.23 -47.62 -67.01
CA GLY A 8 -3.31 -47.06 -66.00
C GLY A 8 -3.58 -45.64 -65.50
N THR A 9 -4.61 -44.95 -65.98
CA THR A 9 -4.78 -43.52 -65.60
C THR A 9 -5.98 -43.22 -64.69
N ALA A 10 -6.74 -44.23 -64.26
CA ALA A 10 -7.91 -43.97 -63.40
C ALA A 10 -7.66 -44.10 -61.85
N ALA A 11 -6.49 -44.58 -61.49
CA ALA A 11 -6.22 -44.85 -60.06
C ALA A 11 -5.53 -43.71 -59.31
N LEU A 12 -5.01 -42.69 -59.98
CA LEU A 12 -4.28 -41.59 -59.32
C LEU A 12 -5.16 -40.38 -58.94
N ALA A 13 -6.39 -40.29 -59.40
CA ALA A 13 -7.25 -39.15 -59.11
C ALA A 13 -8.00 -39.23 -57.76
N LEU A 14 -8.06 -40.39 -57.15
CA LEU A 14 -8.80 -40.60 -55.90
C LEU A 14 -7.97 -40.42 -54.61
N VAL A 15 -6.64 -40.37 -54.72
CA VAL A 15 -5.77 -40.24 -53.53
C VAL A 15 -5.51 -38.76 -53.17
N ALA A 16 -5.70 -37.83 -54.11
CA ALA A 16 -5.47 -36.44 -53.87
C ALA A 16 -6.60 -35.71 -53.10
N ALA A 17 -7.79 -36.33 -53.01
CA ALA A 17 -8.93 -35.72 -52.32
C ALA A 17 -8.96 -35.99 -50.79
N ALA A 18 -8.12 -36.94 -50.32
CA ALA A 18 -8.12 -37.34 -48.90
C ALA A 18 -7.12 -36.53 -47.99
N LEU A 19 -6.26 -35.71 -48.62
CA LEU A 19 -5.25 -34.95 -47.87
C LEU A 19 -5.59 -33.45 -47.70
N GLY A 20 -6.77 -33.03 -48.12
CA GLY A 20 -7.23 -31.63 -48.05
C GLY A 20 -8.01 -31.25 -46.78
N GLY A 21 -8.09 -32.12 -45.81
CA GLY A 21 -8.68 -31.79 -44.48
C GLY A 21 -7.65 -31.10 -43.60
N ALA A 22 -7.32 -29.86 -43.93
CA ALA A 22 -6.69 -28.99 -42.95
C ALA A 22 -7.69 -28.81 -41.81
N ALA A 23 -7.48 -29.56 -40.76
CA ALA A 23 -8.16 -29.31 -39.50
C ALA A 23 -7.78 -27.89 -39.09
N ALA A 24 -8.66 -26.94 -39.34
CA ALA A 24 -8.56 -25.63 -38.80
C ALA A 24 -8.68 -25.78 -37.29
N PHE A 25 -7.56 -25.85 -36.63
CA PHE A 25 -7.52 -25.71 -35.18
C PHE A 25 -7.96 -24.28 -34.86
N GLY A 26 -9.24 -24.12 -34.64
CA GLY A 26 -9.79 -22.86 -34.16
C GLY A 26 -9.16 -22.57 -32.82
N THR A 27 -8.30 -21.56 -32.77
CA THR A 27 -7.82 -21.03 -31.49
C THR A 27 -9.01 -20.39 -30.78
N SER A 28 -9.54 -21.10 -29.78
CA SER A 28 -10.53 -20.52 -28.90
C SER A 28 -9.80 -19.68 -27.86
N SER A 29 -10.06 -18.38 -27.81
CA SER A 29 -9.62 -17.51 -26.71
C SER A 29 -10.76 -17.33 -25.73
N ALA A 30 -10.49 -17.56 -24.45
CA ALA A 30 -11.41 -17.23 -23.37
C ALA A 30 -10.86 -16.01 -22.62
N THR A 31 -11.70 -15.00 -22.45
CA THR A 31 -11.36 -13.83 -21.63
C THR A 31 -12.04 -13.98 -20.28
N ILE A 32 -11.26 -13.96 -19.23
CA ILE A 32 -11.77 -13.92 -17.86
C ILE A 32 -11.61 -12.49 -17.36
N SER A 33 -12.71 -11.85 -17.01
CA SER A 33 -12.71 -10.54 -16.36
C SER A 33 -12.80 -10.72 -14.87
N ILE A 34 -11.81 -10.19 -14.15
CA ILE A 34 -11.79 -10.18 -12.68
C ILE A 34 -11.95 -8.72 -12.25
N SER A 35 -12.98 -8.42 -11.49
CA SER A 35 -13.18 -7.12 -10.85
C SER A 35 -13.13 -7.30 -9.34
N GLY A 36 -12.43 -6.38 -8.69
CA GLY A 36 -12.35 -6.35 -7.23
C GLY A 36 -12.43 -4.91 -6.74
N HIS A 37 -13.00 -4.72 -5.56
CA HIS A 37 -13.01 -3.44 -4.87
C HIS A 37 -12.14 -3.56 -3.62
N VAL A 38 -11.14 -2.68 -3.50
CA VAL A 38 -10.31 -2.54 -2.30
C VAL A 38 -10.81 -1.31 -1.55
N PRO A 39 -11.38 -1.47 -0.34
CA PRO A 39 -11.81 -0.33 0.43
C PRO A 39 -10.63 0.57 0.80
N LEU A 40 -10.87 1.87 0.80
CA LEU A 40 -9.92 2.83 1.33
C LEU A 40 -9.74 2.59 2.82
N THR A 41 -8.51 2.34 3.23
CA THR A 41 -8.16 2.10 4.63
C THR A 41 -6.92 2.91 4.98
N CYS A 42 -7.06 3.82 5.94
CA CYS A 42 -5.94 4.52 6.56
C CYS A 42 -6.05 4.34 8.06
N GLN A 43 -5.03 3.79 8.68
CA GLN A 43 -4.99 3.53 10.11
C GLN A 43 -3.62 3.83 10.68
N VAL A 44 -3.61 4.32 11.90
CA VAL A 44 -2.43 4.48 12.74
C VAL A 44 -2.68 3.75 14.04
N SER A 45 -1.72 2.95 14.45
CA SER A 45 -1.67 2.35 15.78
C SER A 45 -0.44 2.86 16.51
N PHE A 46 -0.57 2.99 17.81
CA PHE A 46 0.47 3.46 18.68
C PHE A 46 0.83 2.37 19.67
N ALA A 47 2.03 1.84 19.57
CA ALA A 47 2.60 0.95 20.56
C ALA A 47 3.38 1.82 21.57
N GLY A 48 2.66 2.36 22.53
CA GLY A 48 3.21 3.27 23.52
C GLY A 48 3.32 2.61 24.89
N GLY A 49 4.34 3.03 25.61
CA GLY A 49 4.39 2.93 27.05
C GLY A 49 3.86 4.22 27.70
N SER A 50 3.55 4.17 28.98
CA SER A 50 3.45 5.37 29.78
C SER A 50 4.82 6.03 29.77
N GLY A 51 4.92 7.18 29.10
CA GLY A 51 6.19 7.89 29.00
C GLY A 51 6.64 8.32 30.39
N ALA A 52 7.76 7.78 30.84
CA ALA A 52 8.48 8.36 31.95
C ALA A 52 9.42 9.43 31.38
N PHE A 53 9.44 10.59 32.00
CA PHE A 53 10.46 11.59 31.72
C PHE A 53 11.84 11.01 32.09
N ASN A 54 12.78 11.16 31.19
CA ASN A 54 14.17 10.93 31.52
C ASN A 54 14.79 12.23 32.09
N ASP A 55 16.00 12.14 32.59
CA ASP A 55 16.72 13.28 33.18
C ASP A 55 16.93 14.46 32.22
N ALA A 56 16.67 14.27 30.92
CA ALA A 56 16.79 15.29 29.89
C ALA A 56 15.45 15.96 29.53
N GLY A 57 14.37 15.70 30.28
CA GLY A 57 13.04 16.26 30.00
C GLY A 57 12.36 15.65 28.76
N VAL A 58 12.80 14.49 28.31
CA VAL A 58 12.19 13.76 27.20
C VAL A 58 11.35 12.61 27.74
N ALA A 59 10.05 12.62 27.40
CA ALA A 59 9.15 11.52 27.62
C ALA A 59 9.15 10.60 26.39
N ARG A 60 9.52 9.35 26.58
CA ARG A 60 9.39 8.34 25.52
C ARG A 60 7.96 7.87 25.42
N LEU A 61 7.31 8.19 24.31
CA LEU A 61 5.92 7.80 24.11
C LEU A 61 5.79 6.43 23.43
N GLY A 62 6.71 6.05 22.58
CA GLY A 62 6.69 4.75 21.91
C GLY A 62 6.91 4.83 20.40
N SER A 63 6.30 3.90 19.67
CA SER A 63 6.39 3.87 18.21
C SER A 63 5.02 3.76 17.56
N THR A 64 4.90 4.38 16.38
CA THR A 64 3.72 4.24 15.54
C THR A 64 3.88 3.10 14.56
N SER A 65 2.75 2.55 14.12
CA SER A 65 2.64 1.75 12.90
C SER A 65 1.53 2.36 12.08
N GLU A 66 1.87 2.79 10.88
CA GLU A 66 1.00 3.52 9.95
C GLU A 66 0.76 2.67 8.73
N PHE A 67 -0.47 2.68 8.26
CA PHE A 67 -0.87 2.05 7.01
C PHE A 67 -1.92 2.90 6.31
N CYS A 68 -1.73 3.20 5.03
CA CYS A 68 -2.76 3.81 4.20
C CYS A 68 -2.64 3.31 2.77
N ASN A 69 -3.74 2.83 2.20
CA ASN A 69 -3.81 2.37 0.81
C ASN A 69 -4.36 3.43 -0.16
N ASN A 70 -4.49 4.69 0.29
CA ASN A 70 -4.92 5.76 -0.58
C ASN A 70 -3.88 6.07 -1.66
N ALA A 71 -4.30 6.08 -2.94
CA ALA A 71 -3.42 6.37 -4.07
C ALA A 71 -2.79 7.77 -4.01
N GLN A 72 -3.47 8.71 -3.37
CA GLN A 72 -3.00 10.09 -3.17
C GLN A 72 -2.18 10.28 -1.91
N GLY A 73 -2.05 9.23 -1.09
CA GLY A 73 -1.33 9.28 0.17
C GLY A 73 -2.16 9.74 1.36
N TYR A 74 -1.50 10.24 2.39
CA TYR A 74 -2.13 10.65 3.64
C TYR A 74 -1.34 11.75 4.36
N ARG A 75 -2.01 12.36 5.35
CA ARG A 75 -1.39 13.23 6.36
C ARG A 75 -1.46 12.54 7.72
N LEU A 76 -0.39 12.68 8.48
CA LEU A 76 -0.33 12.22 9.86
C LEU A 76 -0.18 13.43 10.79
N TYR A 77 -1.09 13.53 11.74
CA TYR A 77 -1.11 14.59 12.75
C TYR A 77 -0.95 14.02 14.15
N ALA A 78 -0.41 14.82 15.02
CA ALA A 78 -0.43 14.58 16.45
C ALA A 78 -1.13 15.72 17.19
N TYR A 79 -1.82 15.36 18.24
CA TYR A 79 -2.53 16.27 19.14
C TYR A 79 -2.07 16.00 20.56
N ALA A 80 -1.53 17.01 21.21
CA ALA A 80 -1.27 16.93 22.65
C ALA A 80 -2.52 17.39 23.40
N SER A 81 -2.84 16.70 24.51
CA SER A 81 -3.97 17.08 25.34
C SER A 81 -3.77 18.49 25.96
N PRO A 82 -4.85 19.19 26.34
CA PRO A 82 -4.74 20.54 26.91
C PRO A 82 -3.93 20.60 28.20
N ASP A 83 -3.92 19.50 28.95
CA ASP A 83 -3.18 19.33 30.20
C ASP A 83 -1.73 18.85 29.99
N ALA A 84 -1.35 18.57 28.75
CA ALA A 84 0.04 18.22 28.48
C ALA A 84 0.96 19.42 28.74
N ALA A 85 2.13 19.18 29.29
CA ALA A 85 3.15 20.19 29.50
C ALA A 85 3.49 20.89 28.17
N GLU A 86 3.94 22.13 28.24
CA GLU A 86 4.46 22.80 27.06
C GLU A 86 5.69 22.07 26.53
N GLY A 87 5.77 21.95 25.20
CA GLY A 87 6.85 21.19 24.60
C GLY A 87 6.71 20.98 23.12
N ALA A 88 7.48 20.05 22.60
CA ALA A 88 7.47 19.66 21.19
C ALA A 88 7.51 18.15 21.03
N LEU A 89 6.97 17.66 19.93
CA LEU A 89 7.14 16.26 19.56
C LEU A 89 8.52 16.03 18.96
N LEU A 90 9.11 14.89 19.28
CA LEU A 90 10.28 14.36 18.60
C LEU A 90 9.84 13.15 17.79
N VAL A 91 9.95 13.23 16.48
CA VAL A 91 9.61 12.16 15.55
C VAL A 91 10.88 11.67 14.90
N ASN A 92 11.30 10.45 15.21
CA ASN A 92 12.62 9.93 14.82
C ASN A 92 13.76 10.92 15.17
N GLY A 93 13.67 11.59 16.32
CA GLY A 93 14.63 12.59 16.77
C GLY A 93 14.47 13.98 16.14
N ARG A 94 13.57 14.17 15.16
CA ARG A 94 13.27 15.48 14.58
C ARG A 94 12.20 16.19 15.40
N GLN A 95 12.50 17.41 15.82
CA GLN A 95 11.54 18.22 16.57
C GLN A 95 10.44 18.77 15.66
N ILE A 96 9.19 18.63 16.11
CA ILE A 96 7.99 19.16 15.49
C ILE A 96 7.31 20.06 16.52
N ALA A 97 7.21 21.33 16.21
CA ALA A 97 6.50 22.28 17.05
C ALA A 97 4.98 22.00 16.98
N LEU A 98 4.33 22.10 18.12
CA LEU A 98 2.88 22.09 18.18
C LEU A 98 2.36 23.50 17.95
N GLY A 99 1.44 23.65 17.00
CA GLY A 99 0.80 24.90 16.69
C GLY A 99 -0.35 25.28 17.65
N PRO A 100 -1.11 26.32 17.28
CA PRO A 100 -2.35 26.65 17.98
C PRO A 100 -3.29 25.44 18.03
N GLY A 101 -3.89 25.16 19.20
CA GLY A 101 -4.70 23.95 19.40
C GLY A 101 -3.88 22.68 19.67
N ARG A 102 -2.55 22.82 19.86
CA ARG A 102 -1.64 21.74 20.24
C ARG A 102 -1.56 20.60 19.19
N GLU A 103 -1.75 20.98 17.95
CA GLU A 103 -1.64 20.11 16.78
C GLU A 103 -0.29 20.28 16.10
N GLY A 104 0.30 19.15 15.66
CA GLY A 104 1.52 19.13 14.85
C GLY A 104 1.37 18.20 13.65
N LEU A 105 1.73 18.66 12.46
CA LEU A 105 1.81 17.82 11.27
C LEU A 105 3.11 17.02 11.33
N ILE A 106 2.99 15.71 11.47
CA ILE A 106 4.13 14.80 11.54
C ILE A 106 4.68 14.51 10.14
N ASP A 107 3.78 14.17 9.21
CA ASP A 107 4.20 13.78 7.87
C ASP A 107 3.07 13.94 6.83
N VAL A 108 3.49 14.05 5.57
CA VAL A 108 2.62 14.01 4.38
C VAL A 108 3.25 13.04 3.40
N THR A 109 2.50 12.03 3.00
CA THR A 109 2.89 11.12 1.91
C THR A 109 2.03 11.39 0.68
N SER A 110 2.56 11.17 -0.50
CA SER A 110 1.85 11.35 -1.77
C SER A 110 1.52 10.01 -2.46
N SER A 111 1.61 8.93 -1.74
CA SER A 111 1.38 7.58 -2.26
C SER A 111 0.97 6.63 -1.12
N PRO A 112 0.39 5.47 -1.44
CA PRO A 112 0.15 4.43 -0.45
C PRO A 112 1.44 4.08 0.29
N ALA A 113 1.35 3.97 1.60
CA ALA A 113 2.53 3.69 2.40
C ALA A 113 2.22 2.86 3.65
N ARG A 114 3.27 2.21 4.12
CA ARG A 114 3.35 1.62 5.46
C ARG A 114 4.64 2.11 6.09
N SER A 115 4.55 2.69 7.28
CA SER A 115 5.72 3.22 7.98
C SER A 115 5.61 3.00 9.49
N SER A 116 6.73 3.19 10.17
CA SER A 116 6.81 3.18 11.62
C SER A 116 7.77 4.28 12.06
N ARG A 117 7.44 4.96 13.16
CA ARG A 117 8.22 6.09 13.67
C ARG A 117 8.31 6.02 15.18
N ALA A 118 9.47 6.38 15.72
CA ALA A 118 9.60 6.65 17.14
C ALA A 118 9.01 8.02 17.44
N ILE A 119 8.21 8.10 18.50
CA ILE A 119 7.58 9.33 18.96
C ILE A 119 7.99 9.53 20.42
N ASP A 120 8.60 10.66 20.69
CA ASP A 120 8.94 11.13 22.01
C ASP A 120 8.34 12.53 22.20
N TYR A 121 8.28 12.99 23.44
CA TYR A 121 7.82 14.34 23.78
C TYR A 121 8.90 15.08 24.55
N LEU A 122 9.37 16.19 24.01
CA LEU A 122 10.30 17.09 24.67
C LEU A 122 9.48 18.08 25.51
N VAL A 123 9.62 18.03 26.80
CA VAL A 123 9.01 18.98 27.72
C VAL A 123 9.91 20.19 27.89
N ALA A 124 9.36 21.38 27.66
CA ALA A 124 10.12 22.61 27.75
C ALA A 124 10.43 22.98 29.19
N GLU A 125 9.44 22.90 30.08
CA GLU A 125 9.57 23.22 31.51
C GLU A 125 8.49 22.50 32.32
N GLY A 126 8.82 22.15 33.58
CA GLY A 126 7.88 21.71 34.59
C GLY A 126 7.63 20.21 34.67
N GLU A 127 6.93 19.79 35.72
CA GLU A 127 6.36 18.45 35.82
C GLU A 127 5.09 18.43 34.98
N GLY A 128 5.06 17.58 33.97
CA GLY A 128 3.92 17.50 33.06
C GLY A 128 3.38 16.10 32.94
N GLY A 129 2.06 16.00 33.02
CA GLY A 129 1.30 14.85 32.51
C GLY A 129 0.74 15.17 31.16
N GLY A 130 -0.14 14.32 30.66
CA GLY A 130 -0.88 14.53 29.43
C GLY A 130 -0.84 13.33 28.51
N SER A 131 -1.47 13.48 27.36
CA SER A 131 -1.52 12.44 26.34
C SER A 131 -1.26 13.02 24.96
N VAL A 132 -0.77 12.17 24.06
CA VAL A 132 -0.64 12.49 22.63
C VAL A 132 -1.51 11.53 21.85
N THR A 133 -2.37 12.06 21.03
CA THR A 133 -3.24 11.33 20.12
C THR A 133 -2.75 11.51 18.68
N LEU A 134 -2.77 10.45 17.91
CA LEU A 134 -2.41 10.48 16.50
C LEU A 134 -3.66 10.35 15.63
N ARG A 135 -3.68 11.09 14.52
CA ARG A 135 -4.73 11.02 13.51
C ARG A 135 -4.12 10.93 12.13
N ILE A 136 -4.61 9.98 11.34
CA ILE A 136 -4.25 9.81 9.94
C ILE A 136 -5.43 10.22 9.06
N GLU A 137 -5.17 11.02 8.04
CA GLU A 137 -6.16 11.50 7.09
C GLU A 137 -5.73 11.15 5.67
N ALA A 138 -6.60 10.48 4.92
CA ALA A 138 -6.40 10.26 3.49
C ALA A 138 -6.43 11.61 2.74
N LEU A 139 -5.57 11.77 1.74
CA LEU A 139 -5.53 12.95 0.85
C LEU A 139 -6.56 12.85 -0.27
#